data_d2ddd2747a47deea11d7373aac1cbc7d
#
_entry.id   d2ddd2747a47deea11d7373aac1cbc7d
#
_cell.length_a   1.000
_cell.length_b   1.000
_cell.length_c   1.000
_cell.angle_alpha   90.00
_cell.angle_beta   90.00
_cell.angle_gamma   90.00
#
_symmetry.space_group_name_H-M   'P 1'
#
loop_
_entity.id
_entity.type
_entity.pdbx_description
1 polymer ?
#
loop_
_entity_poly.entity_id
_entity_poly.type
_entity_poly.pdbx_seq_one_letter_code
_entity_poly.pdbx_strand_id
1 'polypeptide(L)'
;MKHYIYTLLICIGLSIGNSYAQLTDGLTGLLHMQNAEMQKDGTVIIGGNYLNKHNLPNNNWWEYDSFNYFLNITFLDRIEIAYICTLVKGQPNFNYWPEQTWNKFVNQDRHFAAKIQLVKEGEWWKHMPSIAIGVSDPTTASGGDYTDFNASVHNNGFFNRWFIAMTKHFNLPLGELGIHATYLYNKRKDYPLNDLAFGINLKPAFHKNLNLIAEYDAKTINIGALYSIWADHFNLLFELQDGKYISAGLTYKVNLNGGNNWK
;
A
#
# COMPACT_ATOMS: atom_id res chain seq x y z
N MET A 1 -26.73 28.56 9.34
CA MET A 1 -25.37 28.11 8.94
C MET A 1 -24.64 27.32 10.05
N LYS A 2 -24.54 27.80 11.29
CA LYS A 2 -23.84 27.06 12.38
C LYS A 2 -24.40 25.66 12.64
N HIS A 3 -25.72 25.45 12.59
CA HIS A 3 -26.35 24.14 12.83
C HIS A 3 -26.00 23.10 11.73
N TYR A 4 -25.87 23.52 10.46
CA TYR A 4 -25.47 22.62 9.36
C TYR A 4 -24.01 22.17 9.48
N ILE A 5 -23.13 23.02 10.04
CA ILE A 5 -21.72 22.66 10.28
C ILE A 5 -21.63 21.60 11.40
N TYR A 6 -22.39 21.74 12.48
CA TYR A 6 -22.44 20.73 13.55
C TYR A 6 -23.07 19.42 13.09
N THR A 7 -24.13 19.47 12.27
CA THR A 7 -24.74 18.27 11.67
C THR A 7 -23.76 17.58 10.73
N LEU A 8 -23.03 18.33 9.91
CA LEU A 8 -21.98 17.79 9.04
C LEU A 8 -20.83 17.16 9.85
N LEU A 9 -20.39 17.80 10.94
CA LEU A 9 -19.36 17.28 11.84
C LEU A 9 -19.82 16.03 12.60
N ILE A 10 -21.10 15.93 12.98
CA ILE A 10 -21.67 14.76 13.64
C ILE A 10 -21.83 13.59 12.66
N CYS A 11 -22.20 13.85 11.39
CA CYS A 11 -22.27 12.82 10.35
C CYS A 11 -20.89 12.24 9.99
N ILE A 12 -19.82 13.00 10.13
CA ILE A 12 -18.44 12.53 9.90
C ILE A 12 -17.98 11.53 10.99
N GLY A 13 -18.60 11.55 12.18
CA GLY A 13 -18.20 10.76 13.35
C GLY A 13 -18.85 9.38 13.50
N LEU A 14 -19.82 8.97 12.68
CA LEU A 14 -20.65 7.78 12.94
C LEU A 14 -20.42 6.58 12.00
N SER A 15 -19.41 6.60 11.18
CA SER A 15 -19.15 5.47 10.26
C SER A 15 -18.22 4.44 10.89
N ILE A 16 -18.75 3.25 11.13
CA ILE A 16 -17.99 2.05 11.54
C ILE A 16 -17.49 1.40 10.24
N GLY A 17 -16.39 1.86 9.69
CA GLY A 17 -15.70 1.22 8.58
C GLY A 17 -14.48 0.46 9.08
N ASN A 18 -14.19 -0.72 8.52
CA ASN A 18 -12.89 -1.35 8.69
C ASN A 18 -11.88 -0.62 7.81
N SER A 19 -11.12 0.28 8.42
CA SER A 19 -10.07 1.03 7.75
C SER A 19 -8.83 0.19 7.62
N TYR A 20 -8.50 -0.22 6.40
CA TYR A 20 -7.25 -0.91 6.06
C TYR A 20 -6.30 0.06 5.40
N ALA A 21 -5.04 0.03 5.81
CA ALA A 21 -3.99 0.80 5.14
C ALA A 21 -3.80 0.30 3.70
N GLN A 22 -3.34 1.18 2.85
CA GLN A 22 -3.09 0.88 1.45
C GLN A 22 -1.66 1.28 1.12
N LEU A 23 -0.93 0.31 0.61
CA LEU A 23 0.45 0.47 0.21
C LEU A 23 0.63 1.47 -0.92
N THR A 24 1.83 1.95 -1.03
CA THR A 24 2.28 2.73 -2.17
C THR A 24 2.20 1.95 -3.50
N ASP A 25 2.13 0.63 -3.46
CA ASP A 25 1.91 -0.25 -4.62
C ASP A 25 0.44 -0.66 -4.84
N GLY A 26 -0.51 -0.02 -4.16
CA GLY A 26 -1.94 -0.17 -4.40
C GLY A 26 -2.60 -1.42 -3.81
N LEU A 27 -1.87 -2.34 -3.20
CA LEU A 27 -2.42 -3.49 -2.48
C LEU A 27 -2.73 -3.13 -1.02
N THR A 28 -3.69 -3.83 -0.41
CA THR A 28 -3.92 -3.73 1.04
C THR A 28 -2.68 -4.16 1.81
N GLY A 29 -2.19 -3.32 2.71
CA GLY A 29 -0.97 -3.55 3.47
C GLY A 29 -0.81 -2.55 4.62
N LEU A 30 0.42 -2.34 5.06
CA LEU A 30 0.78 -1.24 5.96
C LEU A 30 1.28 -0.05 5.14
N LEU A 31 2.48 0.48 5.43
CA LEU A 31 3.06 1.60 4.66
C LEU A 31 3.82 1.10 3.43
N HIS A 32 4.83 0.25 3.62
CA HIS A 32 5.64 -0.37 2.57
C HIS A 32 5.54 -1.89 2.55
N MET A 33 5.27 -2.51 3.70
CA MET A 33 5.17 -3.96 3.76
C MET A 33 3.74 -4.45 3.48
N GLN A 34 3.63 -5.52 2.72
CA GLN A 34 2.37 -6.24 2.53
C GLN A 34 1.96 -6.94 3.82
N ASN A 35 0.66 -7.11 3.97
CA ASN A 35 0.08 -7.93 5.03
C ASN A 35 -0.92 -8.94 4.45
N ALA A 36 -1.49 -9.78 5.31
CA ALA A 36 -2.47 -10.77 4.88
C ALA A 36 -3.93 -10.29 5.01
N GLU A 37 -4.16 -9.00 5.22
CA GLU A 37 -5.51 -8.41 5.21
C GLU A 37 -6.05 -8.29 3.79
N MET A 38 -7.36 -8.39 3.64
CA MET A 38 -8.08 -8.23 2.38
C MET A 38 -9.25 -7.27 2.54
N GLN A 39 -9.58 -6.57 1.46
CA GLN A 39 -10.85 -5.85 1.37
C GLN A 39 -12.00 -6.83 1.17
N LYS A 40 -13.24 -6.35 1.34
CA LYS A 40 -14.43 -7.15 1.05
C LYS A 40 -14.58 -7.39 -0.45
N ASP A 41 -15.25 -8.48 -0.80
CA ASP A 41 -15.59 -8.79 -2.20
C ASP A 41 -16.27 -7.61 -2.92
N GLY A 42 -15.89 -7.37 -4.17
CA GLY A 42 -16.41 -6.27 -4.97
C GLY A 42 -15.89 -4.89 -4.56
N THR A 43 -14.90 -4.78 -3.67
CA THR A 43 -14.31 -3.49 -3.34
C THR A 43 -13.39 -3.02 -4.44
N VAL A 44 -13.60 -1.78 -4.87
CA VAL A 44 -12.75 -1.05 -5.82
C VAL A 44 -12.15 0.15 -5.10
N ILE A 45 -10.83 0.32 -5.22
CA ILE A 45 -10.12 1.46 -4.65
C ILE A 45 -9.35 2.15 -5.76
N ILE A 46 -9.52 3.46 -5.85
CA ILE A 46 -8.73 4.34 -6.70
C ILE A 46 -7.94 5.24 -5.77
N GLY A 47 -6.65 5.35 -5.98
CA GLY A 47 -5.79 6.15 -5.12
C GLY A 47 -4.61 6.77 -5.83
N GLY A 48 -3.94 7.64 -5.09
CA GLY A 48 -2.67 8.23 -5.51
C GLY A 48 -1.87 8.69 -4.30
N ASN A 49 -0.56 8.62 -4.43
CA ASN A 49 0.38 8.97 -3.38
C ASN A 49 1.43 9.95 -3.89
N TYR A 50 1.75 10.93 -3.07
CA TYR A 50 3.01 11.65 -3.14
C TYR A 50 4.08 10.78 -2.47
N LEU A 51 5.14 10.48 -3.19
CA LEU A 51 6.24 9.63 -2.77
C LEU A 51 7.51 10.47 -2.64
N ASN A 52 8.02 10.59 -1.43
CA ASN A 52 9.37 11.09 -1.24
C ASN A 52 10.36 10.16 -1.97
N LYS A 53 11.41 10.71 -2.55
CA LYS A 53 12.40 9.92 -3.31
C LYS A 53 13.01 8.76 -2.50
N HIS A 54 13.08 8.87 -1.19
CA HIS A 54 13.59 7.82 -0.29
C HIS A 54 12.61 6.65 -0.12
N ASN A 55 11.32 6.84 -0.45
CA ASN A 55 10.30 5.80 -0.45
C ASN A 55 10.26 5.02 -1.78
N LEU A 56 11.02 5.45 -2.76
CA LEU A 56 11.10 4.78 -4.04
C LEU A 56 12.16 3.68 -4.01
N PRO A 57 11.94 2.55 -4.69
CA PRO A 57 12.92 1.47 -4.74
C PRO A 57 14.17 1.94 -5.45
N ASN A 58 15.33 1.58 -4.94
CA ASN A 58 16.63 1.99 -5.47
C ASN A 58 16.90 3.51 -5.38
N ASN A 59 17.32 3.96 -4.21
CA ASN A 59 17.61 5.37 -3.92
C ASN A 59 18.65 6.03 -4.84
N ASN A 60 19.46 5.27 -5.54
CA ASN A 60 20.47 5.80 -6.48
C ASN A 60 19.86 6.19 -7.83
N TRP A 61 18.64 5.73 -8.13
CA TRP A 61 17.93 6.05 -9.36
C TRP A 61 17.08 7.32 -9.23
N TRP A 62 16.46 7.54 -8.05
CA TRP A 62 15.48 8.62 -7.85
C TRP A 62 16.11 9.82 -7.17
N GLU A 63 16.36 10.90 -7.95
CA GLU A 63 16.85 12.17 -7.41
C GLU A 63 15.73 13.12 -6.99
N TYR A 64 14.50 12.83 -7.41
CA TYR A 64 13.34 13.68 -7.17
C TYR A 64 12.16 12.89 -6.61
N ASP A 65 11.38 13.55 -5.77
CA ASP A 65 10.10 13.04 -5.32
C ASP A 65 9.16 12.80 -6.49
N SER A 66 8.24 11.85 -6.34
CA SER A 66 7.35 11.47 -7.40
C SER A 66 5.90 11.30 -6.93
N PHE A 67 5.05 10.85 -7.83
CA PHE A 67 3.66 10.49 -7.57
C PHE A 67 3.38 9.14 -8.21
N ASN A 68 2.53 8.35 -7.56
CA ASN A 68 1.87 7.24 -8.20
C ASN A 68 0.36 7.38 -8.12
N TYR A 69 -0.34 6.67 -8.99
CA TYR A 69 -1.77 6.43 -8.90
C TYR A 69 -2.05 4.96 -9.20
N PHE A 70 -3.15 4.46 -8.65
CA PHE A 70 -3.46 3.04 -8.76
C PHE A 70 -4.97 2.79 -8.75
N LEU A 71 -5.33 1.63 -9.29
CA LEU A 71 -6.64 1.02 -9.21
C LEU A 71 -6.48 -0.37 -8.59
N ASN A 72 -7.20 -0.67 -7.52
CA ASN A 72 -7.24 -1.99 -6.88
C ASN A 72 -8.67 -2.53 -6.92
N ILE A 73 -8.81 -3.82 -7.18
CA ILE A 73 -10.08 -4.53 -7.14
C ILE A 73 -9.91 -5.81 -6.32
N THR A 74 -10.86 -6.05 -5.41
CA THR A 74 -10.91 -7.27 -4.59
C THR A 74 -12.01 -8.19 -5.06
N PHE A 75 -11.70 -9.46 -5.19
CA PHE A 75 -12.60 -10.53 -5.61
C PHE A 75 -12.67 -11.62 -4.53
N LEU A 76 -13.89 -12.15 -4.30
CA LEU A 76 -14.15 -13.30 -3.43
C LEU A 76 -13.61 -13.15 -1.98
N ASP A 77 -13.41 -11.94 -1.50
CA ASP A 77 -12.73 -11.63 -0.22
C ASP A 77 -11.35 -12.28 -0.07
N ARG A 78 -10.70 -12.69 -1.16
CA ARG A 78 -9.45 -13.47 -1.13
C ARG A 78 -8.42 -13.09 -2.18
N ILE A 79 -8.82 -12.35 -3.20
CA ILE A 79 -7.95 -12.01 -4.34
C ILE A 79 -7.98 -10.51 -4.53
N GLU A 80 -6.84 -9.86 -4.48
CA GLU A 80 -6.65 -8.47 -4.89
C GLU A 80 -5.80 -8.42 -6.14
N ILE A 81 -6.22 -7.55 -7.07
CA ILE A 81 -5.45 -7.20 -8.25
C ILE A 81 -5.36 -5.68 -8.31
N ALA A 82 -4.17 -5.15 -8.46
CA ALA A 82 -3.94 -3.72 -8.60
C ALA A 82 -3.18 -3.42 -9.91
N TYR A 83 -3.55 -2.30 -10.53
CA TYR A 83 -2.75 -1.64 -11.58
C TYR A 83 -2.18 -0.37 -11.01
N ILE A 84 -0.88 -0.19 -11.14
CA ILE A 84 -0.12 0.92 -10.58
C ILE A 84 0.62 1.66 -11.69
N CYS A 85 0.64 2.98 -11.61
CA CYS A 85 1.42 3.84 -12.47
C CYS A 85 2.21 4.83 -11.63
N THR A 86 3.53 4.68 -11.61
CA THR A 86 4.45 5.60 -10.95
C THR A 86 5.06 6.54 -11.98
N LEU A 87 4.92 7.84 -11.75
CA LEU A 87 5.44 8.87 -12.64
C LEU A 87 6.96 8.98 -12.47
N VAL A 88 7.68 9.03 -13.57
CA VAL A 88 9.15 9.13 -13.60
C VAL A 88 9.56 10.51 -14.08
N LYS A 89 10.38 11.18 -13.30
CA LYS A 89 11.00 12.47 -13.68
C LYS A 89 12.33 12.23 -14.37
N GLY A 90 12.73 13.14 -15.25
CA GLY A 90 14.08 13.16 -15.82
C GLY A 90 15.11 13.29 -14.70
N GLN A 91 16.18 12.48 -14.76
CA GLN A 91 17.19 12.32 -13.71
C GLN A 91 18.55 12.82 -14.19
N PRO A 92 19.30 13.58 -13.37
CA PRO A 92 20.63 14.09 -13.76
C PRO A 92 21.69 13.01 -13.82
N ASN A 93 21.52 11.90 -13.07
CA ASN A 93 22.55 10.88 -12.91
C ASN A 93 22.67 9.92 -14.10
N PHE A 94 21.82 10.08 -15.10
CA PHE A 94 21.81 9.21 -16.29
C PHE A 94 21.89 10.06 -17.55
N ASN A 95 22.85 9.78 -18.39
CA ASN A 95 23.01 10.43 -19.71
C ASN A 95 21.82 10.22 -20.67
N TYR A 96 20.82 9.46 -20.24
CA TYR A 96 19.60 9.19 -20.99
C TYR A 96 18.64 10.38 -21.04
N TRP A 97 18.62 11.20 -19.98
CA TRP A 97 17.67 12.30 -19.85
C TRP A 97 18.33 13.64 -20.16
N PRO A 98 17.89 14.38 -21.21
CA PRO A 98 18.38 15.72 -21.47
C PRO A 98 18.16 16.64 -20.27
N GLU A 99 19.10 17.55 -20.00
CA GLU A 99 19.10 18.45 -18.84
C GLU A 99 17.79 19.25 -18.71
N GLN A 100 17.22 19.69 -19.82
CA GLN A 100 15.95 20.41 -19.85
C GLN A 100 14.74 19.60 -19.35
N THR A 101 14.87 18.30 -19.19
CA THR A 101 13.84 17.38 -18.70
C THR A 101 13.98 17.06 -17.21
N TRP A 102 15.09 17.44 -16.60
CA TRP A 102 15.32 17.14 -15.16
C TRP A 102 14.23 17.72 -14.29
N ASN A 103 13.81 16.94 -13.30
CA ASN A 103 12.70 17.24 -12.38
C ASN A 103 11.33 17.47 -13.07
N LYS A 104 11.18 17.16 -14.35
CA LYS A 104 9.90 17.16 -15.07
C LYS A 104 9.43 15.73 -15.32
N PHE A 105 8.14 15.48 -15.28
CA PHE A 105 7.59 14.18 -15.60
C PHE A 105 7.76 13.87 -17.08
N VAL A 106 8.48 12.79 -17.39
CA VAL A 106 8.90 12.42 -18.76
C VAL A 106 8.56 10.98 -19.11
N ASN A 107 8.27 10.14 -18.10
CA ASN A 107 7.96 8.72 -18.30
C ASN A 107 7.04 8.22 -17.18
N GLN A 108 6.63 6.97 -17.30
CA GLN A 108 5.79 6.25 -16.35
C GLN A 108 6.28 4.81 -16.21
N ASP A 109 6.40 4.34 -14.99
CA ASP A 109 6.50 2.92 -14.68
C ASP A 109 5.09 2.38 -14.42
N ARG A 110 4.66 1.39 -15.20
CA ARG A 110 3.31 0.82 -15.15
C ARG A 110 3.42 -0.68 -14.90
N HIS A 111 2.80 -1.14 -13.83
CA HIS A 111 2.85 -2.55 -13.47
C HIS A 111 1.56 -3.04 -12.82
N PHE A 112 1.44 -4.34 -12.69
CA PHE A 112 0.39 -5.00 -11.94
C PHE A 112 0.93 -5.57 -10.64
N ALA A 113 0.04 -5.64 -9.65
CA ALA A 113 0.29 -6.38 -8.43
C ALA A 113 -0.91 -7.30 -8.17
N ALA A 114 -0.66 -8.43 -7.53
CA ALA A 114 -1.69 -9.37 -7.14
C ALA A 114 -1.38 -9.99 -5.78
N LYS A 115 -2.45 -10.24 -4.99
CA LYS A 115 -2.36 -10.89 -3.69
C LYS A 115 -3.50 -11.89 -3.54
N ILE A 116 -3.20 -13.07 -3.00
CA ILE A 116 -4.16 -14.12 -2.72
C ILE A 116 -4.06 -14.49 -1.24
N GLN A 117 -5.18 -14.38 -0.52
CA GLN A 117 -5.28 -14.84 0.86
C GLN A 117 -5.58 -16.34 0.87
N LEU A 118 -4.60 -17.14 1.27
CA LEU A 118 -4.70 -18.58 1.34
C LEU A 118 -5.53 -19.05 2.53
N VAL A 119 -5.37 -18.35 3.66
CA VAL A 119 -6.05 -18.65 4.92
C VAL A 119 -6.57 -17.37 5.53
N LYS A 120 -7.84 -17.34 5.93
CA LYS A 120 -8.42 -16.24 6.71
C LYS A 120 -8.10 -16.41 8.19
N GLU A 121 -8.05 -15.31 8.91
CA GLU A 121 -7.85 -15.35 10.35
C GLU A 121 -8.94 -16.14 11.05
N GLY A 122 -8.53 -17.13 11.88
CA GLY A 122 -9.44 -17.97 12.62
C GLY A 122 -10.15 -19.06 11.79
N GLU A 123 -9.82 -19.26 10.52
CA GLU A 123 -10.54 -20.15 9.60
C GLU A 123 -10.46 -21.62 10.02
N TRP A 124 -9.29 -22.12 10.42
CA TRP A 124 -9.13 -23.53 10.81
C TRP A 124 -9.19 -23.73 12.33
N TRP A 125 -8.67 -22.76 13.10
CA TRP A 125 -8.79 -22.73 14.56
C TRP A 125 -8.69 -21.27 15.06
N LYS A 126 -9.24 -21.00 16.23
CA LYS A 126 -9.41 -19.65 16.80
C LYS A 126 -8.16 -18.75 16.74
N HIS A 127 -6.98 -19.34 16.90
CA HIS A 127 -5.72 -18.58 16.95
C HIS A 127 -4.97 -18.56 15.62
N MET A 128 -5.54 -19.18 14.56
CA MET A 128 -4.94 -19.17 13.24
C MET A 128 -4.75 -17.73 12.73
N PRO A 129 -3.53 -17.30 12.35
CA PRO A 129 -3.34 -16.05 11.63
C PRO A 129 -3.87 -16.17 10.21
N SER A 130 -4.17 -15.04 9.57
CA SER A 130 -4.35 -15.00 8.13
C SER A 130 -3.00 -15.13 7.42
N ILE A 131 -3.01 -15.79 6.25
CA ILE A 131 -1.82 -16.01 5.42
C ILE A 131 -2.16 -15.61 3.99
N ALA A 132 -1.30 -14.80 3.38
CA ALA A 132 -1.42 -14.40 1.99
C ALA A 132 -0.08 -14.52 1.26
N ILE A 133 -0.15 -14.72 -0.03
CA ILE A 133 0.98 -14.65 -0.96
C ILE A 133 0.67 -13.64 -2.04
N GLY A 134 1.69 -13.07 -2.63
CA GLY A 134 1.46 -12.15 -3.74
C GLY A 134 2.74 -11.74 -4.43
N VAL A 135 2.53 -10.87 -5.40
CA VAL A 135 3.59 -10.35 -6.26
C VAL A 135 3.24 -8.93 -6.71
N SER A 136 4.24 -8.10 -6.77
CA SER A 136 4.18 -6.78 -7.41
C SER A 136 5.15 -6.79 -8.59
N ASP A 137 4.79 -6.19 -9.71
CA ASP A 137 5.60 -6.04 -10.91
C ASP A 137 6.27 -7.35 -11.42
N PRO A 138 5.50 -8.43 -11.65
CA PRO A 138 6.08 -9.72 -11.99
C PRO A 138 6.67 -9.78 -13.41
N THR A 139 6.25 -8.88 -14.31
CA THR A 139 6.47 -9.02 -15.75
C THR A 139 6.92 -7.75 -16.45
N THR A 140 7.28 -6.70 -15.72
CA THR A 140 7.71 -5.46 -16.38
C THR A 140 9.05 -5.67 -17.02
N ALA A 141 9.08 -5.68 -18.36
CA ALA A 141 10.29 -5.65 -19.15
C ALA A 141 10.32 -4.34 -19.94
N SER A 142 11.36 -3.57 -19.78
CA SER A 142 11.70 -2.54 -20.76
C SER A 142 12.65 -3.11 -21.80
N GLY A 143 12.38 -2.87 -23.06
CA GLY A 143 13.30 -3.23 -24.13
C GLY A 143 12.89 -4.42 -24.99
N GLY A 144 11.62 -4.83 -24.99
CA GLY A 144 11.05 -5.71 -26.02
C GLY A 144 10.87 -7.18 -25.65
N ASP A 145 11.40 -7.65 -24.53
CA ASP A 145 11.14 -9.00 -24.04
C ASP A 145 10.06 -9.00 -22.97
N TYR A 146 8.82 -9.14 -23.41
CA TYR A 146 7.62 -9.08 -22.54
C TYR A 146 7.38 -10.31 -21.66
N THR A 147 8.26 -11.29 -21.67
CA THR A 147 8.01 -12.59 -21.05
C THR A 147 9.04 -13.01 -20.01
N ASP A 148 9.99 -12.16 -19.66
CA ASP A 148 10.98 -12.54 -18.68
C ASP A 148 10.47 -12.32 -17.26
N PHE A 149 9.89 -13.39 -16.68
CA PHE A 149 9.66 -13.50 -15.22
C PHE A 149 10.97 -13.42 -14.41
N ASN A 150 12.10 -13.40 -15.10
CA ASN A 150 13.39 -13.05 -14.59
C ASN A 150 13.62 -11.56 -14.83
N ALA A 151 13.11 -10.68 -13.96
CA ALA A 151 13.55 -9.29 -13.98
C ALA A 151 15.08 -9.27 -14.07
N SER A 152 15.60 -9.13 -15.27
CA SER A 152 17.04 -9.11 -15.48
C SER A 152 17.57 -7.84 -14.85
N VAL A 153 18.77 -7.91 -14.34
CA VAL A 153 19.51 -6.89 -13.58
C VAL A 153 19.57 -5.50 -14.27
N HIS A 154 19.12 -5.40 -15.50
CA HIS A 154 19.34 -4.23 -16.36
C HIS A 154 18.07 -3.46 -16.73
N ASN A 155 16.88 -3.96 -16.41
CA ASN A 155 15.63 -3.36 -16.88
C ASN A 155 14.67 -3.06 -15.73
N ASN A 156 13.79 -2.13 -15.96
CA ASN A 156 12.82 -1.41 -15.17
C ASN A 156 12.07 -2.20 -14.09
N GLY A 157 12.09 -3.31 -13.71
CA GLY A 157 11.40 -4.00 -12.62
C GLY A 157 11.68 -3.37 -11.23
N PHE A 158 11.55 -2.07 -11.12
CA PHE A 158 11.83 -1.35 -9.87
C PHE A 158 10.93 -1.79 -8.73
N PHE A 159 9.71 -2.22 -9.05
CA PHE A 159 8.70 -2.64 -8.09
C PHE A 159 8.54 -4.17 -8.00
N ASN A 160 9.41 -4.93 -8.71
CA ASN A 160 9.33 -6.39 -8.67
C ASN A 160 9.58 -6.91 -7.24
N ARG A 161 8.58 -7.61 -6.70
CA ARG A 161 8.63 -8.16 -5.37
C ARG A 161 7.62 -9.30 -5.21
N TRP A 162 8.12 -10.42 -4.72
CA TRP A 162 7.30 -11.54 -4.27
C TRP A 162 7.19 -11.50 -2.74
N PHE A 163 6.09 -11.95 -2.20
CA PHE A 163 5.93 -11.95 -0.76
C PHE A 163 5.05 -13.10 -0.26
N ILE A 164 5.32 -13.49 0.98
CA ILE A 164 4.42 -14.24 1.82
C ILE A 164 4.19 -13.45 3.10
N ALA A 165 2.93 -13.21 3.44
CA ALA A 165 2.54 -12.37 4.57
C ALA A 165 1.67 -13.15 5.56
N MET A 166 1.80 -12.80 6.83
CA MET A 166 1.02 -13.33 7.94
C MET A 166 0.51 -12.16 8.79
N THR A 167 -0.77 -12.24 9.22
CA THR A 167 -1.42 -11.21 10.04
C THR A 167 -2.25 -11.83 11.14
N LYS A 168 -2.17 -11.24 12.35
CA LYS A 168 -3.01 -11.62 13.49
C LYS A 168 -3.50 -10.39 14.23
N HIS A 169 -4.81 -10.37 14.55
CA HIS A 169 -5.42 -9.30 15.32
C HIS A 169 -5.73 -9.71 16.75
N PHE A 170 -5.65 -8.72 17.64
CA PHE A 170 -5.93 -8.85 19.07
C PHE A 170 -6.82 -7.68 19.51
N ASN A 171 -7.98 -8.02 20.10
CA ASN A 171 -8.85 -7.02 20.70
C ASN A 171 -8.35 -6.68 22.10
N LEU A 172 -7.88 -5.46 22.28
CA LEU A 172 -7.37 -4.92 23.53
C LEU A 172 -8.34 -3.84 24.07
N PRO A 173 -8.30 -3.50 25.36
CA PRO A 173 -9.10 -2.39 25.90
C PRO A 173 -8.83 -1.05 25.19
N LEU A 174 -7.62 -0.84 24.68
CA LEU A 174 -7.20 0.35 23.94
C LEU A 174 -7.70 0.39 22.49
N GLY A 175 -8.10 -0.76 21.92
CA GLY A 175 -8.48 -0.89 20.51
C GLY A 175 -8.05 -2.22 19.90
N GLU A 176 -8.14 -2.33 18.59
CA GLU A 176 -7.68 -3.47 17.83
C GLU A 176 -6.20 -3.31 17.45
N LEU A 177 -5.36 -4.24 17.90
CA LEU A 177 -3.95 -4.34 17.57
C LEU A 177 -3.75 -5.41 16.50
N GLY A 178 -3.24 -5.05 15.33
CA GLY A 178 -2.75 -5.97 14.32
C GLY A 178 -1.24 -6.18 14.45
N ILE A 179 -0.79 -7.41 14.29
CA ILE A 179 0.62 -7.81 14.21
C ILE A 179 0.83 -8.50 12.87
N HIS A 180 1.86 -8.05 12.15
CA HIS A 180 2.14 -8.46 10.79
C HIS A 180 3.59 -8.91 10.65
N ALA A 181 3.80 -9.98 9.88
CA ALA A 181 5.12 -10.44 9.47
C ALA A 181 5.07 -10.81 8.00
N THR A 182 6.08 -10.41 7.25
CA THR A 182 6.14 -10.65 5.81
C THR A 182 7.58 -10.96 5.41
N TYR A 183 7.73 -11.99 4.60
CA TYR A 183 8.98 -12.25 3.91
C TYR A 183 8.88 -11.69 2.49
N LEU A 184 9.79 -10.80 2.16
CA LEU A 184 9.88 -10.10 0.89
C LEU A 184 11.04 -10.69 0.09
N TYR A 185 10.81 -10.97 -1.18
CA TYR A 185 11.83 -11.51 -2.06
C TYR A 185 11.85 -10.78 -3.40
N ASN A 186 13.04 -10.31 -3.78
CA ASN A 186 13.34 -9.81 -5.11
C ASN A 186 14.66 -10.43 -5.58
N LYS A 187 14.78 -10.74 -6.87
CA LYS A 187 16.01 -11.31 -7.44
C LYS A 187 17.18 -10.32 -7.51
N ARG A 188 16.91 -9.03 -7.46
CA ARG A 188 17.94 -7.98 -7.52
C ARG A 188 18.61 -7.86 -6.16
N LYS A 189 19.92 -8.11 -6.13
CA LYS A 189 20.71 -8.03 -4.88
C LYS A 189 20.86 -6.60 -4.33
N ASP A 190 20.75 -5.62 -5.21
CA ASP A 190 20.81 -4.19 -4.90
C ASP A 190 19.43 -3.62 -4.51
N TYR A 191 18.41 -4.46 -4.50
CA TYR A 191 17.03 -4.02 -4.26
C TYR A 191 16.76 -3.93 -2.75
N PRO A 192 16.32 -2.76 -2.25
CA PRO A 192 15.81 -2.66 -0.90
C PRO A 192 14.52 -3.47 -0.77
N LEU A 193 14.07 -3.73 0.45
CA LEU A 193 12.85 -4.49 0.71
C LEU A 193 12.95 -5.97 0.30
N ASN A 194 14.09 -6.56 0.53
CA ASN A 194 14.33 -8.01 0.52
C ASN A 194 14.54 -8.47 1.95
N ASP A 195 13.94 -9.58 2.39
CA ASP A 195 14.08 -10.20 3.69
C ASP A 195 12.82 -10.07 4.56
N LEU A 196 12.97 -10.28 5.85
CA LEU A 196 11.88 -10.22 6.83
C LEU A 196 11.49 -8.78 7.15
N ALA A 197 10.21 -8.50 7.04
CA ALA A 197 9.57 -7.27 7.43
C ALA A 197 8.55 -7.54 8.56
N PHE A 198 8.40 -6.60 9.48
CA PHE A 198 7.50 -6.70 10.61
C PHE A 198 6.75 -5.39 10.79
N GLY A 199 5.50 -5.49 11.20
CA GLY A 199 4.71 -4.30 11.43
C GLY A 199 3.61 -4.52 12.46
N ILE A 200 3.16 -3.41 13.01
CA ILE A 200 2.00 -3.34 13.88
C ILE A 200 1.09 -2.21 13.42
N ASN A 201 -0.19 -2.40 13.62
CA ASN A 201 -1.15 -1.31 13.52
C ASN A 201 -2.10 -1.30 14.72
N LEU A 202 -2.51 -0.12 15.12
CA LEU A 202 -3.46 0.09 16.21
C LEU A 202 -4.64 0.94 15.72
N LYS A 203 -5.85 0.37 15.80
CA LYS A 203 -7.12 1.10 15.62
C LYS A 203 -7.68 1.43 17.01
N PRO A 204 -7.54 2.68 17.50
CA PRO A 204 -7.93 3.02 18.85
C PRO A 204 -9.46 2.88 19.08
N ALA A 205 -9.86 2.34 20.22
CA ALA A 205 -11.27 2.16 20.55
C ALA A 205 -12.06 3.48 20.61
N PHE A 206 -11.38 4.58 21.00
CA PHE A 206 -11.97 5.93 21.10
C PHE A 206 -12.06 6.65 19.74
N HIS A 207 -11.37 6.17 18.70
CA HIS A 207 -11.36 6.81 17.38
C HIS A 207 -11.21 5.81 16.24
N LYS A 208 -12.32 5.16 15.91
CA LYS A 208 -12.35 4.01 14.96
C LYS A 208 -11.91 4.34 13.53
N ASN A 209 -11.93 5.61 13.15
CA ASN A 209 -11.51 6.06 11.82
C ASN A 209 -9.99 6.24 11.70
N LEU A 210 -9.27 6.12 12.80
CA LEU A 210 -7.82 6.25 12.85
C LEU A 210 -7.17 4.88 12.91
N ASN A 211 -6.14 4.67 12.10
CA ASN A 211 -5.27 3.50 12.15
C ASN A 211 -3.82 4.00 12.23
N LEU A 212 -3.19 3.78 13.37
CA LEU A 212 -1.78 4.13 13.61
C LEU A 212 -0.90 2.95 13.20
N ILE A 213 0.18 3.20 12.49
CA ILE A 213 1.01 2.19 11.88
C ILE A 213 2.47 2.41 12.25
N ALA A 214 3.16 1.32 12.59
CA ALA A 214 4.61 1.29 12.69
C ALA A 214 5.10 0.00 12.03
N GLU A 215 6.13 0.10 11.19
CA GLU A 215 6.69 -1.06 10.49
C GLU A 215 8.20 -0.96 10.35
N TYR A 216 8.83 -2.12 10.23
CA TYR A 216 10.16 -2.32 9.70
C TYR A 216 10.03 -3.04 8.36
N ASP A 217 10.35 -2.39 7.27
CA ASP A 217 10.11 -2.83 5.90
C ASP A 217 11.28 -3.62 5.29
N ALA A 218 12.07 -4.30 6.13
CA ALA A 218 13.34 -4.97 5.84
C ALA A 218 14.51 -4.00 5.56
N LYS A 219 14.31 -2.69 5.70
CA LYS A 219 15.34 -1.68 5.50
C LYS A 219 15.29 -0.58 6.55
N THR A 220 14.14 0.04 6.73
CA THR A 220 13.93 1.21 7.59
C THR A 220 12.74 1.02 8.51
N ILE A 221 12.70 1.79 9.60
CA ILE A 221 11.52 1.89 10.44
C ILE A 221 10.69 3.06 9.95
N ASN A 222 9.42 2.77 9.64
CA ASN A 222 8.45 3.74 9.15
C ASN A 222 7.31 3.85 10.16
N ILE A 223 6.81 5.05 10.35
CA ILE A 223 5.61 5.31 11.13
C ILE A 223 4.61 6.07 10.28
N GLY A 224 3.33 5.84 10.53
CA GLY A 224 2.29 6.51 9.77
C GLY A 224 0.93 6.40 10.40
N ALA A 225 -0.02 7.02 9.73
CA ALA A 225 -1.42 6.99 10.12
C ALA A 225 -2.31 6.97 8.88
N LEU A 226 -3.36 6.19 8.95
CA LEU A 226 -4.46 6.21 8.02
C LEU A 226 -5.68 6.80 8.71
N TYR A 227 -6.32 7.77 8.08
CA TYR A 227 -7.53 8.39 8.57
C TYR A 227 -8.66 8.25 7.56
N SER A 228 -9.73 7.55 7.97
CA SER A 228 -10.90 7.29 7.12
C SER A 228 -11.97 8.35 7.34
N ILE A 229 -12.50 8.85 6.23
CA ILE A 229 -13.56 9.87 6.19
C ILE A 229 -14.76 9.27 5.44
N TRP A 230 -15.95 9.74 5.79
CA TRP A 230 -17.19 9.41 5.12
C TRP A 230 -17.39 7.89 4.94
N ALA A 231 -17.57 7.22 6.06
CA ALA A 231 -17.82 5.77 6.11
C ALA A 231 -16.77 4.94 5.36
N ASP A 232 -15.50 5.30 5.45
CA ASP A 232 -14.38 4.64 4.80
C ASP A 232 -14.32 4.80 3.25
N HIS A 233 -15.10 5.73 2.70
CA HIS A 233 -15.00 6.03 1.27
C HIS A 233 -13.73 6.80 0.92
N PHE A 234 -13.31 7.75 1.75
CA PHE A 234 -12.05 8.46 1.58
C PHE A 234 -11.07 8.11 2.68
N ASN A 235 -9.85 7.81 2.30
CA ASN A 235 -8.79 7.51 3.24
C ASN A 235 -7.58 8.40 2.97
N LEU A 236 -7.10 9.07 4.00
CA LEU A 236 -5.90 9.87 4.00
C LEU A 236 -4.78 9.06 4.65
N LEU A 237 -3.72 8.80 3.93
CA LEU A 237 -2.51 8.16 4.41
C LEU A 237 -1.44 9.21 4.64
N PHE A 238 -0.78 9.15 5.78
CA PHE A 238 0.42 9.92 6.09
C PHE A 238 1.52 8.97 6.56
N GLU A 239 2.72 9.22 6.09
CA GLU A 239 3.89 8.43 6.41
C GLU A 239 5.09 9.32 6.73
N LEU A 240 5.90 8.85 7.67
CA LEU A 240 7.22 9.37 8.01
C LEU A 240 8.23 8.21 7.97
N GLN A 241 8.93 8.06 6.86
CA GLN A 241 9.95 7.05 6.66
C GLN A 241 11.24 7.45 7.37
N ASP A 242 11.86 6.51 8.08
CA ASP A 242 13.10 6.71 8.87
C ASP A 242 13.00 7.92 9.82
N GLY A 243 11.79 8.29 10.24
CA GLY A 243 11.54 9.48 11.07
C GLY A 243 11.85 10.83 10.38
N LYS A 244 12.03 10.88 9.06
CA LYS A 244 12.50 12.07 8.33
C LYS A 244 11.76 12.39 7.05
N TYR A 245 11.42 11.38 6.25
CA TYR A 245 10.95 11.57 4.89
C TYR A 245 9.45 11.39 4.81
N ILE A 246 8.76 12.45 4.42
CA ILE A 246 7.30 12.51 4.38
C ILE A 246 6.80 11.98 3.06
N SER A 247 5.81 11.07 3.11
CA SER A 247 4.92 10.73 2.01
C SER A 247 3.47 10.81 2.46
N ALA A 248 2.56 10.98 1.50
CA ALA A 248 1.14 11.07 1.79
C ALA A 248 0.32 10.49 0.65
N GLY A 249 -0.85 9.96 0.96
CA GLY A 249 -1.75 9.36 0.00
C GLY A 249 -3.21 9.71 0.24
N LEU A 250 -3.98 9.62 -0.83
CA LEU A 250 -5.43 9.74 -0.80
C LEU A 250 -6.02 8.57 -1.60
N THR A 251 -7.01 7.90 -1.02
CA THR A 251 -7.77 6.85 -1.73
C THR A 251 -9.26 7.11 -1.63
N TYR A 252 -9.96 6.69 -2.68
CA TYR A 252 -11.41 6.61 -2.74
C TYR A 252 -11.82 5.16 -2.92
N LYS A 253 -12.71 4.68 -2.04
CA LYS A 253 -13.15 3.29 -1.98
C LYS A 253 -14.66 3.17 -2.19
N VAL A 254 -15.06 2.23 -3.05
CA VAL A 254 -16.45 1.84 -3.28
C VAL A 254 -16.59 0.33 -3.25
N ASN A 255 -17.76 -0.17 -2.90
CA ASN A 255 -18.10 -1.58 -3.03
C ASN A 255 -19.18 -1.75 -4.09
N LEU A 256 -18.88 -2.52 -5.15
CA LEU A 256 -19.77 -2.73 -6.31
C LEU A 256 -20.92 -3.68 -6.02
N ASN A 257 -20.78 -4.56 -5.01
CA ASN A 257 -21.80 -5.55 -4.69
C ASN A 257 -23.02 -4.96 -3.98
N GLY A 258 -23.08 -3.63 -3.80
CA GLY A 258 -24.28 -2.92 -3.34
C GLY A 258 -24.79 -3.35 -1.97
N GLY A 259 -24.03 -4.10 -1.21
CA GLY A 259 -24.38 -4.51 0.13
C GLY A 259 -24.54 -3.28 1.03
N ASN A 260 -25.73 -3.09 1.62
CA ASN A 260 -26.05 -2.05 2.62
C ASN A 260 -25.22 -2.18 3.93
N ASN A 261 -23.96 -2.54 3.81
CA ASN A 261 -23.04 -2.80 4.92
C ASN A 261 -22.21 -1.57 5.34
N TRP A 262 -22.61 -0.39 4.87
CA TRP A 262 -22.06 0.90 5.27
C TRP A 262 -22.88 1.59 6.37
N LYS A 263 -23.71 0.80 7.10
CA LYS A 263 -24.45 1.31 8.27
C LYS A 263 -23.64 1.20 9.54
#